data_7946ad27adda91f205bf26385c06f22a
#
_entry.id   7946ad27adda91f205bf26385c06f22a
#
_cell.length_a   1.000
_cell.length_b   1.000
_cell.length_c   1.000
_cell.angle_alpha   90.00
_cell.angle_beta   90.00
_cell.angle_gamma   90.00
#
_symmetry.space_group_name_H-M   'P 1'
#
loop_
_entity.id
_entity.type
_entity.pdbx_description
1 polymer ?
#
loop_
_entity_poly.entity_id
_entity_poly.type
_entity_poly.pdbx_seq_one_letter_code
_entity_poly.pdbx_strand_id
1 'polypeptide(L)'
;MPALPRIARAPLTAKQPDACPHCGSHSLTRRGTRRKKLEIVQLWRCSSCKRTFTPGPAALRNKTYPLRMILAALTDYDLGYTLEETAARLKKKTNRSVSPSTITSWLEQYRQHCSCRRLRARGCARFPATQTIRSIKLYHRQVYGYAYHRAKLDLVRAGELDDKRKGDRHFANVADFLESVPAVCPHDLFRRDDDPEARASQARPAFADPARLIVNSKENTATETAALIIPAVGNNKLRHETLQRFMLANDSVTVAIEIPIWLTEADIQALERQHGIELAPKTGRPRAITGHIDFLQVRNGVVHILDYKPDARTNKPIAQLAIYALALTRRIPGLRLFDIKCAWFNEQEYCEFFPRTLVAPKAANQPVQ
;
A
#
# COMPACT_ATOMS: atom_id res chain seq x y z
N MET A 1 -14.27 -5.33 12.39
CA MET A 1 -13.92 -4.27 11.42
C MET A 1 -14.54 -2.97 11.92
N PRO A 2 -13.80 -1.88 12.08
CA PRO A 2 -14.42 -0.59 12.30
C PRO A 2 -15.23 -0.24 11.04
N ALA A 3 -16.46 0.22 11.24
CA ALA A 3 -17.36 0.64 10.17
C ALA A 3 -16.72 1.76 9.36
N LEU A 4 -16.86 1.71 8.03
CA LEU A 4 -16.60 2.88 7.18
C LEU A 4 -17.41 4.06 7.74
N PRO A 5 -16.83 5.28 7.82
CA PRO A 5 -17.48 6.41 8.47
C PRO A 5 -18.86 6.65 7.86
N ARG A 6 -19.84 6.98 8.74
CA ARG A 6 -21.22 7.31 8.36
C ARG A 6 -21.21 8.31 7.20
N ILE A 7 -22.09 8.10 6.24
CA ILE A 7 -22.28 8.95 5.06
C ILE A 7 -22.56 10.37 5.53
N ALA A 8 -21.53 11.22 5.53
CA ALA A 8 -21.69 12.63 5.84
C ALA A 8 -22.57 13.29 4.77
N ARG A 9 -23.61 14.03 5.20
CA ARG A 9 -24.45 14.85 4.31
C ARG A 9 -23.72 16.08 3.75
N ALA A 10 -22.48 16.35 4.22
CA ALA A 10 -21.67 17.47 3.73
C ALA A 10 -20.98 17.13 2.41
N PRO A 11 -20.84 18.09 1.49
CA PRO A 11 -20.03 17.90 0.28
C PRO A 11 -18.60 17.55 0.73
N LEU A 12 -18.06 16.46 0.17
CA LEU A 12 -16.64 16.17 0.32
C LEU A 12 -15.89 17.42 -0.19
N THR A 13 -15.09 18.05 0.67
CA THR A 13 -14.16 19.10 0.24
C THR A 13 -13.12 18.46 -0.65
N ALA A 14 -13.46 18.27 -1.92
CA ALA A 14 -12.55 17.72 -2.89
C ALA A 14 -11.34 18.63 -2.99
N LYS A 15 -10.14 18.06 -2.89
CA LYS A 15 -8.89 18.75 -3.24
C LYS A 15 -9.08 19.39 -4.62
N GLN A 16 -8.53 20.58 -4.81
CA GLN A 16 -8.56 21.23 -6.13
C GLN A 16 -7.93 20.26 -7.15
N PRO A 17 -8.59 20.00 -8.26
CA PRO A 17 -7.99 19.22 -9.34
C PRO A 17 -6.73 19.93 -9.85
N ASP A 18 -5.72 19.18 -10.24
CA ASP A 18 -4.47 19.76 -10.72
C ASP A 18 -4.66 20.46 -12.07
N ALA A 19 -5.53 19.91 -12.94
CA ALA A 19 -5.78 20.50 -14.26
C ALA A 19 -7.23 20.29 -14.74
N CYS A 20 -7.64 21.12 -15.69
CA CYS A 20 -8.92 20.98 -16.38
C CYS A 20 -8.92 19.71 -17.27
N PRO A 21 -9.89 18.80 -17.14
CA PRO A 21 -9.96 17.61 -17.94
C PRO A 21 -10.34 17.83 -19.41
N HIS A 22 -10.63 19.10 -19.80
CA HIS A 22 -11.03 19.44 -21.15
C HIS A 22 -9.93 20.15 -21.95
N CYS A 23 -9.06 20.93 -21.28
CA CYS A 23 -8.03 21.72 -21.95
C CYS A 23 -6.68 21.74 -21.23
N GLY A 24 -6.50 20.96 -20.15
CA GLY A 24 -5.24 20.87 -19.41
C GLY A 24 -4.89 22.11 -18.54
N SER A 25 -5.64 23.20 -18.61
CA SER A 25 -5.34 24.43 -17.85
C SER A 25 -5.43 24.22 -16.35
N HIS A 26 -4.49 24.81 -15.58
CA HIS A 26 -4.47 24.80 -14.12
C HIS A 26 -5.31 25.91 -13.48
N SER A 27 -5.85 26.84 -14.29
CA SER A 27 -6.67 27.96 -13.79
C SER A 27 -8.11 27.49 -13.52
N LEU A 28 -8.35 27.06 -12.29
CA LEU A 28 -9.60 26.43 -11.85
C LEU A 28 -10.22 27.22 -10.70
N THR A 29 -11.53 27.43 -10.75
CA THR A 29 -12.31 28.09 -9.69
C THR A 29 -13.43 27.18 -9.19
N ARG A 30 -13.73 27.25 -7.90
CA ARG A 30 -14.90 26.57 -7.33
C ARG A 30 -16.18 27.26 -7.81
N ARG A 31 -17.16 26.47 -8.27
CA ARG A 31 -18.46 26.98 -8.72
C ARG A 31 -19.63 26.31 -7.97
N GLY A 32 -19.55 26.27 -6.64
CA GLY A 32 -20.58 25.67 -5.83
C GLY A 32 -20.58 24.14 -5.92
N THR A 33 -21.72 23.54 -5.67
CA THR A 33 -21.90 22.08 -5.63
C THR A 33 -22.97 21.61 -6.60
N ARG A 34 -22.83 20.40 -7.09
CA ARG A 34 -23.84 19.70 -7.88
C ARG A 34 -24.47 18.59 -7.06
N ARG A 35 -25.78 18.64 -6.89
CA ARG A 35 -26.53 17.56 -6.26
C ARG A 35 -26.77 16.45 -7.29
N LYS A 36 -26.18 15.28 -7.08
CA LYS A 36 -26.52 14.04 -7.76
C LYS A 36 -27.58 13.28 -6.97
N LYS A 37 -28.13 12.21 -7.54
CA LYS A 37 -29.19 11.42 -6.89
C LYS A 37 -28.77 10.91 -5.49
N LEU A 38 -27.52 10.53 -5.30
CA LEU A 38 -27.05 9.88 -4.08
C LEU A 38 -25.91 10.63 -3.35
N GLU A 39 -25.39 11.70 -3.91
CA GLU A 39 -24.29 12.48 -3.32
C GLU A 39 -24.32 13.94 -3.76
N ILE A 40 -23.65 14.80 -2.99
CA ILE A 40 -23.36 16.19 -3.38
C ILE A 40 -21.87 16.26 -3.73
N VAL A 41 -21.53 16.76 -4.91
CA VAL A 41 -20.16 16.85 -5.40
C VAL A 41 -19.76 18.30 -5.66
N GLN A 42 -18.49 18.66 -5.42
CA GLN A 42 -17.94 19.96 -5.73
C GLN A 42 -17.92 20.18 -7.26
N LEU A 43 -18.41 21.31 -7.72
CA LEU A 43 -18.34 21.72 -9.12
C LEU A 43 -17.18 22.70 -9.30
N TRP A 44 -16.39 22.49 -10.34
CA TRP A 44 -15.27 23.34 -10.72
C TRP A 44 -15.52 23.96 -12.09
N ARG A 45 -15.00 25.17 -12.31
CA ARG A 45 -14.99 25.84 -13.62
C ARG A 45 -13.57 26.13 -14.03
N CYS A 46 -13.23 25.84 -15.27
CA CYS A 46 -12.00 26.25 -15.88
C CYS A 46 -12.09 27.71 -16.35
N SER A 47 -11.14 28.56 -15.95
CA SER A 47 -11.11 29.97 -16.38
C SER A 47 -10.71 30.12 -17.85
N SER A 48 -9.97 29.15 -18.41
CA SER A 48 -9.53 29.18 -19.81
C SER A 48 -10.63 28.71 -20.77
N CYS A 49 -11.10 27.47 -20.67
CA CYS A 49 -12.12 26.94 -21.60
C CYS A 49 -13.57 27.17 -21.15
N LYS A 50 -13.81 27.84 -20.01
CA LYS A 50 -15.13 28.15 -19.41
C LYS A 50 -16.00 26.96 -19.07
N ARG A 51 -15.57 25.71 -19.35
CA ARG A 51 -16.33 24.49 -19.05
C ARG A 51 -16.34 24.21 -17.55
N THR A 52 -17.45 23.62 -17.10
CA THR A 52 -17.61 23.14 -15.73
C THR A 52 -17.48 21.63 -15.67
N PHE A 53 -16.88 21.12 -14.58
CA PHE A 53 -16.70 19.70 -14.38
C PHE A 53 -16.69 19.34 -12.89
N THR A 54 -16.88 18.06 -12.58
CA THR A 54 -16.69 17.51 -11.25
C THR A 54 -15.35 16.76 -11.20
N PRO A 55 -14.58 16.86 -10.10
CA PRO A 55 -13.32 16.16 -9.98
C PRO A 55 -13.52 14.64 -9.99
N GLY A 56 -12.47 13.91 -10.36
CA GLY A 56 -12.42 12.47 -10.40
C GLY A 56 -12.08 11.91 -11.78
N PRO A 57 -11.64 10.64 -11.84
CA PRO A 57 -11.34 9.96 -13.09
C PRO A 57 -12.49 10.00 -14.10
N ALA A 58 -12.19 10.05 -15.38
CA ALA A 58 -13.19 10.08 -16.45
C ALA A 58 -14.18 8.89 -16.35
N ALA A 59 -13.70 7.73 -15.94
CA ALA A 59 -14.50 6.52 -15.72
C ALA A 59 -15.58 6.67 -14.64
N LEU A 60 -15.49 7.68 -13.77
CA LEU A 60 -16.41 7.91 -12.66
C LEU A 60 -17.42 9.05 -12.94
N ARG A 61 -17.26 9.73 -14.05
CA ARG A 61 -18.20 10.80 -14.43
C ARG A 61 -19.56 10.19 -14.73
N ASN A 62 -20.63 10.89 -14.30
CA ASN A 62 -22.02 10.50 -14.54
C ASN A 62 -22.48 9.17 -13.93
N LYS A 63 -21.76 8.62 -12.92
CA LYS A 63 -22.24 7.43 -12.21
C LYS A 63 -23.38 7.77 -11.27
N THR A 64 -24.39 6.88 -11.24
CA THR A 64 -25.54 6.97 -10.32
C THR A 64 -25.12 6.75 -8.87
N TYR A 65 -24.21 5.79 -8.67
CA TYR A 65 -23.73 5.39 -7.34
C TYR A 65 -22.41 6.05 -6.98
N PRO A 66 -22.23 6.49 -5.71
CA PRO A 66 -20.97 7.00 -5.23
C PRO A 66 -19.85 5.96 -5.37
N LEU A 67 -18.65 6.41 -5.73
CA LEU A 67 -17.48 5.54 -5.88
C LEU A 67 -17.26 4.68 -4.64
N ARG A 68 -17.38 5.23 -3.42
CA ARG A 68 -17.24 4.49 -2.17
C ARG A 68 -18.16 3.27 -2.04
N MET A 69 -19.37 3.33 -2.62
CA MET A 69 -20.28 2.17 -2.64
C MET A 69 -19.77 1.10 -3.58
N ILE A 70 -19.27 1.50 -4.75
CA ILE A 70 -18.68 0.59 -5.73
C ILE A 70 -17.46 -0.10 -5.10
N LEU A 71 -16.52 0.66 -4.54
CA LEU A 71 -15.32 0.10 -3.89
C LEU A 71 -15.68 -0.86 -2.74
N ALA A 72 -16.70 -0.53 -1.94
CA ALA A 72 -17.17 -1.43 -0.88
C ALA A 72 -17.76 -2.73 -1.43
N ALA A 73 -18.46 -2.69 -2.57
CA ALA A 73 -18.98 -3.88 -3.23
C ALA A 73 -17.86 -4.77 -3.76
N LEU A 74 -16.88 -4.18 -4.45
CA LEU A 74 -15.71 -4.92 -4.95
C LEU A 74 -14.99 -5.62 -3.80
N THR A 75 -14.74 -4.89 -2.71
CA THR A 75 -14.06 -5.44 -1.52
C THR A 75 -14.88 -6.56 -0.87
N ASP A 76 -16.18 -6.38 -0.63
CA ASP A 76 -16.99 -7.42 -0.02
C ASP A 76 -16.99 -8.68 -0.91
N TYR A 77 -17.12 -8.54 -2.24
CA TYR A 77 -17.08 -9.67 -3.16
C TYR A 77 -15.72 -10.38 -3.20
N ASP A 78 -14.62 -9.64 -3.29
CA ASP A 78 -13.26 -10.21 -3.34
C ASP A 78 -12.87 -10.92 -2.04
N LEU A 79 -13.42 -10.50 -0.91
CA LEU A 79 -13.27 -11.19 0.38
C LEU A 79 -14.02 -12.51 0.46
N GLY A 80 -14.95 -12.80 -0.47
CA GLY A 80 -15.65 -14.08 -0.55
C GLY A 80 -17.15 -14.03 -0.34
N TYR A 81 -17.75 -12.87 -0.08
CA TYR A 81 -19.22 -12.76 -0.01
C TYR A 81 -19.85 -13.03 -1.39
N THR A 82 -21.07 -13.61 -1.39
CA THR A 82 -21.86 -13.76 -2.62
C THR A 82 -22.35 -12.40 -3.13
N LEU A 83 -22.91 -12.34 -4.32
CA LEU A 83 -23.48 -11.09 -4.86
C LEU A 83 -24.66 -10.62 -4.01
N GLU A 84 -25.49 -11.56 -3.54
CA GLU A 84 -26.65 -11.30 -2.68
C GLU A 84 -26.22 -10.79 -1.30
N GLU A 85 -25.25 -11.46 -0.67
CA GLU A 85 -24.68 -11.01 0.61
C GLU A 85 -24.04 -9.63 0.47
N THR A 86 -23.29 -9.38 -0.61
CA THR A 86 -22.70 -8.08 -0.91
C THR A 86 -23.77 -6.99 -1.04
N ALA A 87 -24.86 -7.26 -1.76
CA ALA A 87 -25.99 -6.34 -1.89
C ALA A 87 -26.66 -6.05 -0.53
N ALA A 88 -26.89 -7.10 0.28
CA ALA A 88 -27.44 -6.96 1.64
C ALA A 88 -26.54 -6.13 2.56
N ARG A 89 -25.23 -6.37 2.51
CA ARG A 89 -24.23 -5.62 3.28
C ARG A 89 -24.18 -4.14 2.87
N LEU A 90 -24.23 -3.85 1.54
CA LEU A 90 -24.31 -2.48 1.04
C LEU A 90 -25.58 -1.78 1.53
N LYS A 91 -26.73 -2.45 1.49
CA LYS A 91 -28.00 -1.92 2.00
C LYS A 91 -27.88 -1.55 3.48
N LYS A 92 -27.29 -2.45 4.31
CA LYS A 92 -27.05 -2.20 5.74
C LYS A 92 -26.11 -1.01 5.99
N LYS A 93 -25.02 -0.89 5.19
CA LYS A 93 -24.01 0.17 5.35
C LYS A 93 -24.49 1.55 4.86
N THR A 94 -25.32 1.58 3.81
CA THR A 94 -25.64 2.81 3.06
C THR A 94 -27.12 3.19 3.07
N ASN A 95 -27.97 2.33 3.60
CA ASN A 95 -29.44 2.41 3.50
C ASN A 95 -29.94 2.52 2.03
N ARG A 96 -29.20 1.89 1.09
CA ARG A 96 -29.50 1.89 -0.35
C ARG A 96 -29.47 0.48 -0.90
N SER A 97 -30.50 0.10 -1.62
CA SER A 97 -30.55 -1.19 -2.32
C SER A 97 -29.80 -1.10 -3.64
N VAL A 98 -29.00 -2.12 -3.92
CA VAL A 98 -28.29 -2.32 -5.18
C VAL A 98 -28.58 -3.75 -5.62
N SER A 99 -28.92 -3.96 -6.89
CA SER A 99 -29.16 -5.31 -7.39
C SER A 99 -27.84 -6.10 -7.56
N PRO A 100 -27.86 -7.43 -7.42
CA PRO A 100 -26.73 -8.29 -7.73
C PRO A 100 -26.17 -8.07 -9.14
N SER A 101 -27.03 -7.85 -10.14
CA SER A 101 -26.65 -7.56 -11.53
C SER A 101 -25.85 -6.25 -11.65
N THR A 102 -26.20 -5.22 -10.88
CA THR A 102 -25.43 -3.98 -10.83
C THR A 102 -24.04 -4.22 -10.25
N ILE A 103 -23.91 -5.06 -9.22
CA ILE A 103 -22.61 -5.44 -8.64
C ILE A 103 -21.77 -6.20 -9.66
N THR A 104 -22.38 -7.15 -10.40
CA THR A 104 -21.69 -7.86 -11.50
C THR A 104 -21.16 -6.88 -12.55
N SER A 105 -21.95 -5.88 -12.95
CA SER A 105 -21.50 -4.85 -13.88
C SER A 105 -20.30 -4.02 -13.33
N TRP A 106 -20.27 -3.77 -12.03
CA TRP A 106 -19.13 -3.10 -11.40
C TRP A 106 -17.87 -3.97 -11.37
N LEU A 107 -18.01 -5.26 -11.04
CA LEU A 107 -16.90 -6.21 -11.06
C LEU A 107 -16.27 -6.31 -12.44
N GLU A 108 -17.08 -6.33 -13.50
CA GLU A 108 -16.57 -6.33 -14.87
C GLU A 108 -15.92 -5.00 -15.25
N GLN A 109 -16.55 -3.87 -14.92
CA GLN A 109 -16.01 -2.54 -15.21
C GLN A 109 -14.68 -2.25 -14.52
N TYR A 110 -14.49 -2.74 -13.28
CA TYR A 110 -13.30 -2.50 -12.46
C TYR A 110 -12.44 -3.74 -12.29
N ARG A 111 -12.56 -4.71 -13.21
CA ARG A 111 -11.87 -6.01 -13.15
C ARG A 111 -10.37 -5.90 -12.93
N GLN A 112 -9.73 -4.90 -13.50
CA GLN A 112 -8.29 -4.65 -13.34
C GLN A 112 -7.86 -4.35 -11.89
N HIS A 113 -8.81 -3.90 -11.04
CA HIS A 113 -8.59 -3.60 -9.62
C HIS A 113 -9.12 -4.69 -8.69
N CYS A 114 -9.62 -5.80 -9.22
CA CYS A 114 -10.16 -6.92 -8.46
C CYS A 114 -9.16 -8.09 -8.42
N SER A 115 -9.28 -8.92 -7.40
CA SER A 115 -8.47 -10.13 -7.26
C SER A 115 -8.77 -11.13 -8.39
N CYS A 116 -7.78 -11.96 -8.71
CA CYS A 116 -8.00 -13.00 -9.71
C CYS A 116 -8.96 -14.08 -9.18
N ARG A 117 -9.73 -14.70 -10.10
CA ARG A 117 -10.71 -15.74 -9.77
C ARG A 117 -10.12 -16.88 -8.94
N ARG A 118 -8.88 -17.28 -9.21
CA ARG A 118 -8.18 -18.35 -8.48
C ARG A 118 -7.97 -17.98 -7.01
N LEU A 119 -7.52 -16.75 -6.72
CA LEU A 119 -7.33 -16.26 -5.36
C LEU A 119 -8.65 -16.24 -4.59
N ARG A 120 -9.71 -15.69 -5.20
CA ARG A 120 -11.04 -15.69 -4.58
C ARG A 120 -11.55 -17.11 -4.31
N ALA A 121 -11.45 -18.03 -5.28
CA ALA A 121 -11.84 -19.42 -5.11
C ALA A 121 -11.07 -20.11 -3.97
N ARG A 122 -9.75 -19.90 -3.88
CA ARG A 122 -8.91 -20.40 -2.79
C ARG A 122 -9.34 -19.84 -1.43
N GLY A 123 -9.63 -18.53 -1.37
CA GLY A 123 -10.11 -17.87 -0.16
C GLY A 123 -11.43 -18.43 0.33
N CYS A 124 -12.43 -18.53 -0.56
CA CYS A 124 -13.75 -19.08 -0.24
C CYS A 124 -13.72 -20.55 0.20
N ALA A 125 -12.82 -21.35 -0.36
CA ALA A 125 -12.67 -22.76 0.00
C ALA A 125 -12.08 -22.97 1.41
N ARG A 126 -11.31 -22.01 1.94
CA ARG A 126 -10.55 -22.18 3.19
C ARG A 126 -11.00 -21.28 4.33
N PHE A 127 -11.58 -20.11 4.02
CA PHE A 127 -11.89 -19.10 5.03
C PHE A 127 -13.29 -18.51 4.80
N PRO A 128 -14.08 -18.33 5.86
CA PRO A 128 -15.24 -17.45 5.80
C PRO A 128 -14.80 -16.04 5.39
N ALA A 129 -15.63 -15.33 4.63
CA ALA A 129 -15.33 -13.97 4.14
C ALA A 129 -14.90 -12.99 5.25
N THR A 130 -15.44 -13.16 6.47
CA THR A 130 -15.08 -12.37 7.66
C THR A 130 -13.68 -12.66 8.20
N GLN A 131 -13.06 -13.78 7.79
CA GLN A 131 -11.77 -14.25 8.28
C GLN A 131 -10.67 -14.25 7.19
N THR A 132 -11.00 -13.87 5.96
CA THR A 132 -10.06 -13.82 4.84
C THR A 132 -8.91 -12.85 5.12
N ILE A 133 -9.20 -11.72 5.78
CA ILE A 133 -8.17 -10.79 6.28
C ILE A 133 -8.11 -10.89 7.80
N ARG A 134 -6.91 -11.12 8.34
CA ARG A 134 -6.60 -10.96 9.76
C ARG A 134 -6.12 -9.54 10.01
N SER A 135 -6.76 -8.81 10.91
CA SER A 135 -6.39 -7.45 11.30
C SER A 135 -6.11 -7.39 12.79
N ILE A 136 -5.02 -6.72 13.15
CA ILE A 136 -4.53 -6.59 14.52
C ILE A 136 -4.16 -5.12 14.77
N LYS A 137 -4.60 -4.55 15.87
CA LYS A 137 -4.19 -3.21 16.28
C LYS A 137 -2.88 -3.29 17.05
N LEU A 138 -1.87 -2.58 16.58
CA LEU A 138 -0.58 -2.43 17.24
C LEU A 138 -0.51 -1.03 17.86
N TYR A 139 -0.17 -0.98 19.14
CA TYR A 139 -0.05 0.27 19.91
C TYR A 139 1.43 0.66 20.00
N HIS A 140 1.92 1.32 18.93
CA HIS A 140 3.32 1.74 18.72
C HIS A 140 3.37 3.26 18.61
N ARG A 141 3.49 4.01 19.75
CA ARG A 141 3.38 5.49 19.80
C ARG A 141 2.03 6.00 19.27
N GLN A 142 1.61 5.49 18.13
CA GLN A 142 0.26 5.63 17.55
C GLN A 142 -0.31 4.26 17.25
N VAL A 143 -1.59 4.20 16.87
CA VAL A 143 -2.25 2.94 16.54
C VAL A 143 -2.04 2.62 15.07
N TYR A 144 -1.43 1.47 14.81
CA TYR A 144 -1.26 0.90 13.47
C TYR A 144 -2.23 -0.26 13.25
N GLY A 145 -2.76 -0.33 12.05
CA GLY A 145 -3.70 -1.38 11.64
C GLY A 145 -3.00 -2.50 10.88
N TYR A 146 -2.07 -3.22 11.53
CA TYR A 146 -1.43 -4.37 10.91
C TYR A 146 -2.46 -5.36 10.38
N ALA A 147 -2.35 -5.76 9.13
CA ALA A 147 -3.22 -6.77 8.56
C ALA A 147 -2.53 -7.59 7.45
N TYR A 148 -2.99 -8.84 7.31
CA TYR A 148 -2.55 -9.73 6.23
C TYR A 148 -3.72 -10.54 5.66
N HIS A 149 -3.57 -10.95 4.39
CA HIS A 149 -4.59 -11.71 3.66
C HIS A 149 -4.26 -13.20 3.69
N ARG A 150 -5.00 -13.99 4.46
CA ARG A 150 -4.73 -15.40 4.73
C ARG A 150 -4.61 -16.26 3.48
N ALA A 151 -5.54 -16.13 2.53
CA ALA A 151 -5.50 -16.91 1.29
C ALA A 151 -4.29 -16.57 0.41
N LYS A 152 -3.81 -15.31 0.43
CA LYS A 152 -2.56 -14.95 -0.28
C LYS A 152 -1.34 -15.56 0.40
N LEU A 153 -1.28 -15.56 1.74
CA LEU A 153 -0.21 -16.22 2.47
C LEU A 153 -0.18 -17.74 2.20
N ASP A 154 -1.34 -18.37 2.13
CA ASP A 154 -1.42 -19.79 1.73
C ASP A 154 -0.85 -20.04 0.33
N LEU A 155 -1.14 -19.14 -0.62
CA LEU A 155 -0.59 -19.23 -1.98
C LEU A 155 0.93 -18.97 -2.01
N VAL A 156 1.44 -18.05 -1.16
CA VAL A 156 2.89 -17.82 -1.00
C VAL A 156 3.58 -19.08 -0.49
N ARG A 157 3.04 -19.73 0.56
CA ARG A 157 3.60 -20.98 1.11
C ARG A 157 3.59 -22.12 0.09
N ALA A 158 2.55 -22.20 -0.73
CA ALA A 158 2.44 -23.21 -1.77
C ALA A 158 3.31 -22.91 -3.00
N GLY A 159 3.90 -21.71 -3.09
CA GLY A 159 4.59 -21.26 -4.31
C GLY A 159 3.63 -21.03 -5.49
N GLU A 160 2.39 -20.67 -5.20
CA GLU A 160 1.33 -20.55 -6.20
C GLU A 160 0.82 -19.12 -6.41
N LEU A 161 1.34 -18.14 -5.66
CA LEU A 161 0.90 -16.75 -5.81
C LEU A 161 1.34 -16.16 -7.15
N ASP A 162 2.54 -16.54 -7.61
CA ASP A 162 3.08 -16.15 -8.91
C ASP A 162 2.93 -17.28 -9.93
N ASP A 163 2.10 -17.08 -10.94
CA ASP A 163 1.83 -18.09 -11.99
C ASP A 163 3.07 -18.46 -12.81
N LYS A 164 4.08 -17.58 -12.87
CA LYS A 164 5.32 -17.82 -13.64
C LYS A 164 6.31 -18.73 -12.92
N ARG A 165 6.14 -18.92 -11.61
CA ARG A 165 7.04 -19.71 -10.76
C ARG A 165 6.26 -20.69 -9.86
N LYS A 166 5.34 -21.44 -10.45
CA LYS A 166 4.55 -22.44 -9.71
C LYS A 166 5.45 -23.46 -9.04
N GLY A 167 5.20 -23.66 -7.73
CA GLY A 167 5.94 -24.62 -6.90
C GLY A 167 7.21 -24.07 -6.25
N ASP A 168 7.61 -22.84 -6.56
CA ASP A 168 8.73 -22.18 -5.89
C ASP A 168 8.30 -21.67 -4.52
N ARG A 169 8.70 -22.39 -3.47
CA ARG A 169 8.42 -22.06 -2.06
C ARG A 169 9.45 -21.13 -1.44
N HIS A 170 10.27 -20.47 -2.25
CA HIS A 170 11.35 -19.59 -1.78
C HIS A 170 10.87 -18.53 -0.77
N PHE A 171 9.62 -18.05 -0.90
CA PHE A 171 9.04 -17.05 0.00
C PHE A 171 8.10 -17.62 1.08
N ALA A 172 8.10 -18.94 1.33
CA ALA A 172 7.26 -19.52 2.37
C ALA A 172 7.53 -18.88 3.75
N ASN A 173 8.81 -18.63 4.08
CA ASN A 173 9.20 -17.98 5.33
C ASN A 173 8.68 -16.52 5.45
N VAL A 174 8.36 -15.84 4.36
CA VAL A 174 7.71 -14.53 4.40
C VAL A 174 6.30 -14.65 4.98
N ALA A 175 5.54 -15.67 4.54
CA ALA A 175 4.21 -15.91 5.06
C ALA A 175 4.22 -16.30 6.54
N ASP A 176 5.21 -17.13 6.95
CA ASP A 176 5.37 -17.55 8.35
C ASP A 176 5.74 -16.37 9.25
N PHE A 177 6.66 -15.52 8.80
CA PHE A 177 6.99 -14.27 9.51
C PHE A 177 5.75 -13.39 9.69
N LEU A 178 5.00 -13.14 8.62
CA LEU A 178 3.82 -12.27 8.69
C LEU A 178 2.76 -12.80 9.68
N GLU A 179 2.56 -14.10 9.76
CA GLU A 179 1.62 -14.67 10.76
C GLU A 179 2.18 -14.61 12.18
N SER A 180 3.50 -14.71 12.35
CA SER A 180 4.15 -14.68 13.65
C SER A 180 4.29 -13.27 14.25
N VAL A 181 4.24 -12.19 13.44
CA VAL A 181 4.44 -10.80 13.87
C VAL A 181 3.74 -10.45 15.19
N PRO A 182 2.47 -10.79 15.43
CA PRO A 182 1.80 -10.42 16.67
C PRO A 182 2.43 -11.02 17.94
N ALA A 183 3.14 -12.15 17.79
CA ALA A 183 3.77 -12.84 18.90
C ALA A 183 5.26 -12.48 19.06
N VAL A 184 5.95 -12.16 17.96
CA VAL A 184 7.41 -11.96 17.98
C VAL A 184 7.82 -10.48 17.95
N CYS A 185 6.89 -9.56 17.68
CA CYS A 185 7.18 -8.14 17.62
C CYS A 185 7.53 -7.59 19.02
N PRO A 186 8.71 -6.99 19.20
CA PRO A 186 9.12 -6.37 20.47
C PRO A 186 8.45 -5.02 20.66
N HIS A 187 7.16 -5.03 21.03
CA HIS A 187 6.30 -3.83 21.10
C HIS A 187 6.90 -2.69 21.93
N ASP A 188 7.72 -3.00 22.95
CA ASP A 188 8.33 -2.00 23.80
C ASP A 188 9.38 -1.14 23.05
N LEU A 189 10.04 -1.70 22.03
CA LEU A 189 10.97 -0.92 21.19
C LEU A 189 10.26 0.19 20.41
N PHE A 190 8.98 0.00 20.10
CA PHE A 190 8.18 0.94 19.32
C PHE A 190 7.52 2.03 20.15
N ARG A 191 7.54 1.92 21.47
CA ARG A 191 6.87 2.85 22.42
C ARG A 191 7.79 3.95 22.95
N ARG A 192 9.10 3.80 22.80
CA ARG A 192 10.07 4.74 23.33
C ARG A 192 10.06 6.05 22.54
N ASP A 193 9.91 7.18 23.23
CA ASP A 193 9.88 8.53 22.66
C ASP A 193 11.22 9.26 22.78
N ASP A 194 12.13 8.72 23.56
CA ASP A 194 13.39 9.31 23.99
C ASP A 194 14.49 9.29 22.91
N ASP A 195 14.24 8.63 21.77
CA ASP A 195 15.22 8.54 20.69
C ASP A 195 14.56 8.77 19.32
N PRO A 196 14.59 10.01 18.78
CA PRO A 196 14.02 10.33 17.46
C PRO A 196 14.72 9.59 16.32
N GLU A 197 16.01 9.25 16.44
CA GLU A 197 16.75 8.51 15.39
C GLU A 197 16.39 7.02 15.34
N ALA A 198 15.68 6.52 16.36
CA ALA A 198 15.12 5.18 16.37
C ALA A 198 14.02 4.92 15.33
N ARG A 199 13.60 5.92 14.56
CA ARG A 199 12.65 5.74 13.45
C ARG A 199 13.37 5.63 12.11
N ALA A 200 13.08 4.58 11.35
CA ALA A 200 13.65 4.40 10.01
C ALA A 200 13.40 5.58 9.06
N SER A 201 12.27 6.31 9.22
CA SER A 201 11.97 7.52 8.44
C SER A 201 12.83 8.75 8.81
N GLN A 202 13.46 8.75 9.98
CA GLN A 202 14.33 9.82 10.50
C GLN A 202 15.80 9.45 10.45
N ALA A 203 16.11 8.16 10.33
CA ALA A 203 17.49 7.68 10.23
C ALA A 203 18.19 8.25 9.00
N ARG A 204 19.49 8.52 9.14
CA ARG A 204 20.36 9.07 8.10
C ARG A 204 21.53 8.11 7.82
N PRO A 205 21.24 6.94 7.21
CA PRO A 205 22.29 5.96 6.92
C PRO A 205 23.29 6.52 5.89
N ALA A 206 24.58 6.22 6.09
CA ALA A 206 25.61 6.44 5.09
C ALA A 206 25.79 5.16 4.27
N PHE A 207 25.17 5.12 3.10
CA PHE A 207 25.32 4.02 2.15
C PHE A 207 26.63 4.14 1.36
N ALA A 208 27.16 3.00 0.95
CA ALA A 208 28.49 2.91 0.32
C ALA A 208 28.60 3.73 -0.98
N ASP A 209 27.58 3.77 -1.80
CA ASP A 209 27.59 4.51 -3.07
C ASP A 209 26.17 4.88 -3.54
N PRO A 210 25.62 6.03 -3.10
CA PRO A 210 24.33 6.52 -3.58
C PRO A 210 24.28 6.76 -5.10
N ALA A 211 25.43 7.00 -5.75
CA ALA A 211 25.49 7.25 -7.20
C ALA A 211 25.19 6.00 -8.05
N ARG A 212 25.31 4.80 -7.47
CA ARG A 212 24.96 3.54 -8.14
C ARG A 212 23.46 3.22 -8.10
N LEU A 213 22.69 4.01 -7.41
CA LEU A 213 21.26 3.78 -7.30
C LEU A 213 20.57 4.06 -8.65
N ILE A 214 20.06 3.02 -9.27
CA ILE A 214 19.20 3.14 -10.45
C ILE A 214 17.76 3.13 -9.99
N VAL A 215 17.09 4.27 -10.16
CA VAL A 215 15.65 4.42 -9.91
C VAL A 215 14.93 4.36 -11.24
N ASN A 216 14.03 3.38 -11.37
CA ASN A 216 13.20 3.22 -12.56
C ASN A 216 11.80 3.79 -12.28
N SER A 217 11.34 4.67 -13.15
CA SER A 217 9.93 5.11 -13.19
C SER A 217 9.18 4.31 -14.23
N LYS A 218 7.95 3.89 -13.90
CA LYS A 218 7.11 3.12 -14.82
C LYS A 218 5.63 3.23 -14.50
N GLU A 219 4.79 2.86 -15.44
CA GLU A 219 3.37 2.63 -15.18
C GLU A 219 3.18 1.42 -14.25
N ASN A 220 2.25 1.53 -13.32
CA ASN A 220 1.99 0.49 -12.34
C ASN A 220 0.54 0.52 -11.85
N THR A 221 -0.05 -0.66 -11.68
CA THR A 221 -1.41 -0.82 -11.16
C THR A 221 -1.62 -0.17 -9.78
N ALA A 222 -0.57 -0.04 -8.95
CA ALA A 222 -0.67 0.64 -7.66
C ALA A 222 -1.01 2.13 -7.85
N THR A 223 -0.38 2.82 -8.82
CA THR A 223 -0.69 4.21 -9.20
C THR A 223 -2.13 4.34 -9.71
N GLU A 224 -2.55 3.44 -10.61
CA GLU A 224 -3.93 3.45 -11.12
C GLU A 224 -4.96 3.21 -10.01
N THR A 225 -4.64 2.31 -9.08
CA THR A 225 -5.48 2.01 -7.91
C THR A 225 -5.55 3.21 -6.97
N ALA A 226 -4.43 3.89 -6.72
CA ALA A 226 -4.40 5.12 -5.93
C ALA A 226 -5.25 6.22 -6.60
N ALA A 227 -5.10 6.40 -7.92
CA ALA A 227 -5.89 7.37 -8.69
C ALA A 227 -7.40 7.07 -8.67
N LEU A 228 -7.79 5.81 -8.55
CA LEU A 228 -9.20 5.41 -8.40
C LEU A 228 -9.71 5.70 -6.98
N ILE A 229 -8.93 5.37 -5.94
CA ILE A 229 -9.40 5.32 -4.55
C ILE A 229 -9.33 6.70 -3.88
N ILE A 230 -8.22 7.42 -4.03
CA ILE A 230 -7.96 8.66 -3.30
C ILE A 230 -9.07 9.69 -3.50
N PRO A 231 -9.66 9.87 -4.70
CA PRO A 231 -10.80 10.78 -4.89
C PRO A 231 -12.08 10.39 -4.14
N ALA A 232 -12.22 9.12 -3.73
CA ALA A 232 -13.37 8.65 -2.95
C ALA A 232 -13.25 8.97 -1.46
N VAL A 233 -12.05 9.36 -0.99
CA VAL A 233 -11.75 9.60 0.42
C VAL A 233 -11.67 11.09 0.69
N GLY A 234 -12.66 11.63 1.41
CA GLY A 234 -12.75 13.06 1.71
C GLY A 234 -11.76 13.55 2.79
N ASN A 235 -11.22 12.67 3.62
CA ASN A 235 -10.31 13.00 4.71
C ASN A 235 -8.88 12.54 4.36
N ASN A 236 -7.93 13.47 4.35
CA ASN A 236 -6.52 13.18 4.04
C ASN A 236 -5.91 12.12 4.97
N LYS A 237 -6.27 12.14 6.26
CA LYS A 237 -5.79 11.17 7.25
C LYS A 237 -6.24 9.72 6.94
N LEU A 238 -7.38 9.55 6.27
CA LEU A 238 -7.92 8.24 5.94
C LEU A 238 -7.49 7.72 4.56
N ARG A 239 -6.82 8.55 3.74
CA ARG A 239 -6.43 8.16 2.38
C ARG A 239 -5.49 6.97 2.37
N HIS A 240 -4.44 7.05 3.17
CA HIS A 240 -3.44 6.00 3.31
C HIS A 240 -4.10 4.68 3.74
N GLU A 241 -4.79 4.69 4.87
CA GLU A 241 -5.47 3.50 5.40
C GLU A 241 -6.49 2.91 4.42
N THR A 242 -7.25 3.76 3.70
CA THR A 242 -8.23 3.28 2.71
C THR A 242 -7.56 2.61 1.53
N LEU A 243 -6.46 3.19 1.01
CA LEU A 243 -5.68 2.62 -0.08
C LEU A 243 -5.07 1.28 0.33
N GLN A 244 -4.44 1.22 1.50
CA GLN A 244 -3.84 0.00 2.05
C GLN A 244 -4.87 -1.13 2.15
N ARG A 245 -6.02 -0.87 2.76
CA ARG A 245 -7.08 -1.87 2.94
C ARG A 245 -7.69 -2.32 1.62
N PHE A 246 -7.84 -1.41 0.67
CA PHE A 246 -8.36 -1.76 -0.64
C PHE A 246 -7.38 -2.65 -1.39
N MET A 247 -6.09 -2.30 -1.46
CA MET A 247 -5.09 -3.12 -2.12
C MET A 247 -4.95 -4.49 -1.46
N LEU A 248 -4.93 -4.55 -0.11
CA LEU A 248 -4.89 -5.82 0.60
C LEU A 248 -6.05 -6.75 0.23
N ALA A 249 -7.25 -6.21 0.10
CA ALA A 249 -8.46 -7.02 -0.19
C ALA A 249 -8.60 -7.35 -1.68
N ASN A 250 -8.29 -6.40 -2.58
CA ASN A 250 -8.73 -6.47 -3.97
C ASN A 250 -7.63 -6.79 -4.98
N ASP A 251 -6.35 -6.43 -4.73
CA ASP A 251 -5.31 -6.88 -5.66
C ASP A 251 -4.89 -8.34 -5.39
N SER A 252 -4.15 -8.94 -6.31
CA SER A 252 -3.71 -10.34 -6.17
C SER A 252 -2.34 -10.49 -5.52
N VAL A 253 -1.64 -9.41 -5.18
CA VAL A 253 -0.21 -9.45 -4.82
C VAL A 253 0.13 -8.82 -3.48
N THR A 254 -0.69 -7.89 -2.94
CA THR A 254 -0.48 -7.28 -1.62
C THR A 254 -0.85 -8.27 -0.53
N VAL A 255 0.14 -8.82 0.14
CA VAL A 255 -0.04 -9.89 1.15
C VAL A 255 -0.25 -9.36 2.55
N ALA A 256 0.35 -8.21 2.89
CA ALA A 256 0.20 -7.55 4.20
C ALA A 256 0.38 -6.04 4.09
N ILE A 257 -0.10 -5.32 5.12
CA ILE A 257 -0.02 -3.86 5.30
C ILE A 257 0.34 -3.51 6.73
N GLU A 258 0.96 -2.33 6.93
CA GLU A 258 1.38 -1.81 8.25
C GLU A 258 2.23 -2.82 9.04
N ILE A 259 3.20 -3.45 8.35
CA ILE A 259 4.03 -4.50 8.92
C ILE A 259 5.11 -3.86 9.82
N PRO A 260 5.12 -4.12 11.14
CA PRO A 260 6.18 -3.65 11.99
C PRO A 260 7.49 -4.33 11.65
N ILE A 261 8.55 -3.52 11.56
CA ILE A 261 9.91 -4.00 11.37
C ILE A 261 10.84 -3.33 12.39
N TRP A 262 11.90 -4.03 12.76
CA TRP A 262 12.87 -3.53 13.72
C TRP A 262 14.26 -4.07 13.43
N LEU A 263 15.25 -3.29 13.80
CA LEU A 263 16.64 -3.70 13.93
C LEU A 263 17.06 -3.43 15.38
N THR A 264 17.56 -4.44 16.06
CA THR A 264 18.19 -4.29 17.37
C THR A 264 19.59 -3.71 17.20
N GLU A 265 20.23 -3.26 18.28
CA GLU A 265 21.62 -2.80 18.25
C GLU A 265 22.56 -3.86 17.66
N ALA A 266 22.37 -5.12 18.03
CA ALA A 266 23.14 -6.25 17.48
C ALA A 266 22.90 -6.44 15.97
N ASP A 267 21.65 -6.26 15.50
CA ASP A 267 21.34 -6.31 14.07
C ASP A 267 22.03 -5.16 13.31
N ILE A 268 21.98 -3.94 13.86
CA ILE A 268 22.63 -2.76 13.27
C ILE A 268 24.13 -3.01 13.12
N GLN A 269 24.81 -3.42 14.20
CA GLN A 269 26.25 -3.70 14.18
C GLN A 269 26.61 -4.82 13.20
N ALA A 270 25.78 -5.89 13.12
CA ALA A 270 26.02 -6.98 12.21
C ALA A 270 25.88 -6.57 10.74
N LEU A 271 24.85 -5.78 10.41
CA LEU A 271 24.63 -5.27 9.06
C LEU A 271 25.70 -4.26 8.63
N GLU A 272 26.12 -3.38 9.54
CA GLU A 272 27.21 -2.43 9.28
C GLU A 272 28.52 -3.15 8.94
N ARG A 273 28.87 -4.18 9.72
CA ARG A 273 30.06 -5.01 9.43
C ARG A 273 29.92 -5.79 8.12
N GLN A 274 28.73 -6.39 7.88
CA GLN A 274 28.50 -7.21 6.70
C GLN A 274 28.54 -6.41 5.40
N HIS A 275 28.06 -5.19 5.42
CA HIS A 275 27.87 -4.37 4.21
C HIS A 275 28.82 -3.18 4.10
N GLY A 276 29.62 -2.90 5.13
CA GLY A 276 30.51 -1.73 5.15
C GLY A 276 29.78 -0.39 5.07
N ILE A 277 28.61 -0.31 5.69
CA ILE A 277 27.73 0.87 5.71
C ILE A 277 27.60 1.39 7.14
N GLU A 278 27.11 2.61 7.32
CA GLU A 278 26.77 3.18 8.61
C GLU A 278 25.25 3.41 8.64
N LEU A 279 24.54 2.64 9.48
CA LEU A 279 23.09 2.74 9.62
C LEU A 279 22.67 3.74 10.69
N ALA A 280 23.54 3.96 11.68
CA ALA A 280 23.30 4.83 12.81
C ALA A 280 24.58 5.59 13.19
N PRO A 281 24.48 6.79 13.77
CA PRO A 281 25.64 7.57 14.20
C PRO A 281 26.45 6.80 15.27
N LYS A 282 27.77 7.03 15.30
CA LYS A 282 28.67 6.37 16.27
C LYS A 282 28.43 6.86 17.69
N THR A 283 28.08 8.15 17.84
CA THR A 283 27.77 8.81 19.12
C THR A 283 26.23 8.95 19.24
N GLY A 284 25.68 8.59 20.40
CA GLY A 284 24.21 8.60 20.59
C GLY A 284 23.49 7.52 19.78
N ARG A 285 24.14 6.39 19.55
CA ARG A 285 23.59 5.28 18.75
C ARG A 285 22.27 4.80 19.31
N PRO A 286 21.19 4.70 18.50
CA PRO A 286 19.92 4.18 18.95
C PRO A 286 20.03 2.70 19.32
N ARG A 287 19.33 2.28 20.37
CA ARG A 287 19.26 0.86 20.78
C ARG A 287 18.51 -0.01 19.77
N ALA A 288 17.67 0.62 18.95
CA ALA A 288 16.93 -0.05 17.91
C ALA A 288 16.49 0.95 16.85
N ILE A 289 16.34 0.50 15.60
CA ILE A 289 15.66 1.24 14.54
C ILE A 289 14.32 0.54 14.26
N THR A 290 13.22 1.27 14.32
CA THR A 290 11.86 0.74 14.14
C THR A 290 11.12 1.42 13.01
N GLY A 291 10.10 0.75 12.46
CA GLY A 291 9.23 1.33 11.45
C GLY A 291 8.07 0.41 11.08
N HIS A 292 7.25 0.87 10.14
CA HIS A 292 6.15 0.09 9.59
C HIS A 292 6.21 0.15 8.08
N ILE A 293 6.16 -1.01 7.44
CA ILE A 293 6.06 -1.12 5.98
C ILE A 293 4.61 -0.92 5.60
N ASP A 294 4.33 0.06 4.73
CA ASP A 294 2.96 0.36 4.29
C ASP A 294 2.31 -0.81 3.56
N PHE A 295 3.03 -1.39 2.59
CA PHE A 295 2.56 -2.53 1.79
C PHE A 295 3.70 -3.51 1.54
N LEU A 296 3.40 -4.79 1.70
CA LEU A 296 4.26 -5.88 1.25
C LEU A 296 3.55 -6.66 0.15
N GLN A 297 4.21 -6.81 -0.99
CA GLN A 297 3.72 -7.59 -2.12
C GLN A 297 4.70 -8.71 -2.45
N VAL A 298 4.15 -9.84 -2.92
CA VAL A 298 4.96 -10.94 -3.49
C VAL A 298 4.50 -11.12 -4.93
N ARG A 299 5.38 -10.83 -5.88
CA ARG A 299 5.09 -10.92 -7.32
C ARG A 299 6.34 -11.02 -8.15
N ASN A 300 6.25 -11.68 -9.30
CA ASN A 300 7.35 -11.83 -10.26
C ASN A 300 8.64 -12.40 -9.63
N GLY A 301 8.49 -13.29 -8.64
CA GLY A 301 9.62 -13.89 -7.92
C GLY A 301 10.42 -12.92 -7.05
N VAL A 302 9.81 -11.83 -6.60
CA VAL A 302 10.45 -10.80 -5.77
C VAL A 302 9.47 -10.32 -4.69
N VAL A 303 9.97 -10.02 -3.52
CA VAL A 303 9.25 -9.33 -2.45
C VAL A 303 9.34 -7.82 -2.71
N HIS A 304 8.21 -7.15 -2.81
CA HIS A 304 8.16 -5.70 -3.01
C HIS A 304 7.73 -4.99 -1.74
N ILE A 305 8.52 -4.02 -1.29
CA ILE A 305 8.19 -3.08 -0.22
C ILE A 305 7.71 -1.80 -0.90
N LEU A 306 6.46 -1.39 -0.65
CA LEU A 306 5.91 -0.17 -1.22
C LEU A 306 5.55 0.84 -0.13
N ASP A 307 5.73 2.12 -0.44
CA ASP A 307 5.41 3.26 0.41
C ASP A 307 4.58 4.28 -0.40
N TYR A 308 3.42 4.68 0.12
CA TYR A 308 2.58 5.68 -0.54
C TYR A 308 2.96 7.08 -0.07
N LYS A 309 3.41 7.92 -1.02
CA LYS A 309 3.81 9.30 -0.79
C LYS A 309 3.00 10.24 -1.68
N PRO A 310 2.10 11.07 -1.12
CA PRO A 310 1.35 12.05 -1.93
C PRO A 310 2.25 12.97 -2.76
N ASP A 311 3.46 13.23 -2.25
CA ASP A 311 4.51 14.06 -2.84
C ASP A 311 5.67 13.23 -3.42
N ALA A 312 5.39 12.08 -4.01
CA ALA A 312 6.35 11.08 -4.52
C ALA A 312 7.46 11.65 -5.42
N ARG A 313 7.18 12.77 -6.11
CA ARG A 313 8.14 13.46 -6.98
C ARG A 313 9.29 14.08 -6.20
N THR A 314 9.00 14.70 -5.06
CA THR A 314 9.97 15.44 -4.23
C THR A 314 10.43 14.64 -3.02
N ASN A 315 9.56 13.84 -2.44
CA ASN A 315 9.84 13.02 -1.28
C ASN A 315 10.19 11.58 -1.71
N LYS A 316 11.49 11.28 -1.73
CA LYS A 316 12.04 9.97 -2.14
C LYS A 316 12.49 9.20 -0.89
N PRO A 317 11.70 8.26 -0.35
CA PRO A 317 11.97 7.57 0.90
C PRO A 317 13.00 6.44 0.75
N ILE A 318 14.08 6.67 -0.01
CA ILE A 318 15.07 5.65 -0.39
C ILE A 318 15.75 5.08 0.85
N ALA A 319 16.22 5.93 1.76
CA ALA A 319 16.89 5.50 2.99
C ALA A 319 15.97 4.66 3.88
N GLN A 320 14.74 5.14 4.08
CA GLN A 320 13.72 4.43 4.85
C GLN A 320 13.43 3.04 4.28
N LEU A 321 13.19 2.95 2.97
CA LEU A 321 12.88 1.71 2.30
C LEU A 321 14.07 0.72 2.30
N ALA A 322 15.30 1.23 2.18
CA ALA A 322 16.49 0.39 2.28
C ALA A 322 16.65 -0.20 3.69
N ILE A 323 16.41 0.59 4.75
CA ILE A 323 16.39 0.10 6.14
C ILE A 323 15.29 -0.96 6.31
N TYR A 324 14.12 -0.77 5.74
CA TYR A 324 13.05 -1.77 5.78
C TYR A 324 13.46 -3.09 5.13
N ALA A 325 14.12 -3.02 3.98
CA ALA A 325 14.64 -4.21 3.31
C ALA A 325 15.69 -4.94 4.15
N LEU A 326 16.65 -4.20 4.74
CA LEU A 326 17.65 -4.76 5.65
C LEU A 326 16.99 -5.41 6.87
N ALA A 327 15.99 -4.76 7.47
CA ALA A 327 15.26 -5.33 8.60
C ALA A 327 14.54 -6.64 8.24
N LEU A 328 13.89 -6.73 7.07
CA LEU A 328 13.25 -7.96 6.63
C LEU A 328 14.25 -9.11 6.47
N THR A 329 15.46 -8.86 5.93
CA THR A 329 16.48 -9.91 5.80
C THR A 329 16.97 -10.44 7.15
N ARG A 330 16.87 -9.63 8.21
CA ARG A 330 17.20 -10.06 9.59
C ARG A 330 16.08 -10.85 10.26
N ARG A 331 14.83 -10.60 9.84
CA ARG A 331 13.63 -11.23 10.46
C ARG A 331 13.18 -12.50 9.72
N ILE A 332 13.47 -12.60 8.42
CA ILE A 332 12.98 -13.69 7.57
C ILE A 332 14.16 -14.57 7.13
N PRO A 333 14.28 -15.80 7.67
CA PRO A 333 15.34 -16.72 7.27
C PRO A 333 15.36 -16.99 5.77
N GLY A 334 16.52 -16.90 5.13
CA GLY A 334 16.70 -17.17 3.71
C GLY A 334 16.32 -16.02 2.77
N LEU A 335 15.68 -14.96 3.25
CA LEU A 335 15.38 -13.77 2.44
C LEU A 335 16.65 -12.92 2.30
N ARG A 336 17.00 -12.59 1.05
CA ARG A 336 18.21 -11.81 0.72
C ARG A 336 17.81 -10.46 0.13
N LEU A 337 18.67 -9.45 0.21
CA LEU A 337 18.42 -8.13 -0.39
C LEU A 337 18.16 -8.19 -1.91
N PHE A 338 18.68 -9.19 -2.58
CA PHE A 338 18.49 -9.41 -4.00
C PHE A 338 17.09 -9.98 -4.33
N ASP A 339 16.42 -10.55 -3.34
CA ASP A 339 15.03 -11.00 -3.44
C ASP A 339 14.03 -9.86 -3.16
N ILE A 340 14.52 -8.65 -2.86
CA ILE A 340 13.69 -7.52 -2.46
C ILE A 340 13.81 -6.37 -3.46
N LYS A 341 12.68 -5.77 -3.78
CA LYS A 341 12.57 -4.51 -4.50
C LYS A 341 11.81 -3.50 -3.68
N CYS A 342 12.29 -2.27 -3.63
CA CYS A 342 11.65 -1.16 -2.94
C CYS A 342 10.98 -0.23 -3.95
N ALA A 343 9.84 0.35 -3.57
CA ALA A 343 9.14 1.30 -4.41
C ALA A 343 8.39 2.35 -3.59
N TRP A 344 8.19 3.52 -4.17
CA TRP A 344 7.26 4.52 -3.67
C TRP A 344 6.37 5.04 -4.79
N PHE A 345 5.17 5.47 -4.44
CA PHE A 345 4.19 5.85 -5.45
C PHE A 345 3.14 6.84 -4.93
N ASN A 346 2.46 7.48 -5.87
CA ASN A 346 1.23 8.25 -5.65
C ASN A 346 0.22 7.96 -6.77
N GLU A 347 -0.71 8.86 -7.03
CA GLU A 347 -1.73 8.75 -8.08
C GLU A 347 -1.19 8.94 -9.51
N GLN A 348 0.07 9.35 -9.66
CA GLN A 348 0.67 9.73 -10.94
C GLN A 348 1.99 9.04 -11.22
N GLU A 349 2.77 8.74 -10.18
CA GLU A 349 4.14 8.25 -10.29
C GLU A 349 4.35 6.96 -9.49
N TYR A 350 5.12 6.07 -10.07
CA TYR A 350 5.65 4.87 -9.42
C TYR A 350 7.15 4.79 -9.70
N CYS A 351 7.96 4.80 -8.65
CA CYS A 351 9.40 4.70 -8.72
C CYS A 351 9.87 3.47 -7.95
N GLU A 352 10.79 2.68 -8.52
CA GLU A 352 11.32 1.49 -7.87
C GLU A 352 12.83 1.36 -7.98
N PHE A 353 13.44 0.66 -7.03
CA PHE A 353 14.88 0.36 -7.01
C PHE A 353 15.17 -0.95 -6.30
N PHE A 354 16.36 -1.49 -6.51
CA PHE A 354 16.88 -2.64 -5.76
C PHE A 354 17.75 -2.15 -4.59
N PRO A 355 17.40 -2.44 -3.31
CA PRO A 355 18.16 -1.96 -2.15
C PRO A 355 19.58 -2.51 -2.10
N ARG A 356 19.84 -3.67 -2.72
CA ARG A 356 21.19 -4.24 -2.83
C ARG A 356 22.21 -3.26 -3.41
N THR A 357 21.81 -2.42 -4.36
CA THR A 357 22.73 -1.47 -5.01
C THR A 357 23.28 -0.42 -4.06
N LEU A 358 22.56 -0.10 -2.97
CA LEU A 358 23.00 0.84 -1.95
C LEU A 358 24.00 0.26 -0.95
N VAL A 359 23.96 -1.07 -0.75
CA VAL A 359 24.75 -1.75 0.29
C VAL A 359 25.82 -2.69 -0.29
N ALA A 360 25.98 -2.74 -1.60
CA ALA A 360 27.06 -3.50 -2.22
C ALA A 360 28.41 -2.86 -1.84
N PRO A 361 29.40 -3.62 -1.34
CA PRO A 361 30.73 -3.07 -1.07
C PRO A 361 31.28 -2.42 -2.34
N LYS A 362 32.01 -1.28 -2.17
CA LYS A 362 32.79 -0.72 -3.29
C LYS A 362 33.67 -1.86 -3.81
N ALA A 363 33.58 -2.15 -5.10
CA ALA A 363 34.54 -3.04 -5.72
C ALA A 363 35.92 -2.51 -5.37
N ALA A 364 36.73 -3.30 -4.67
CA ALA A 364 38.12 -2.95 -4.46
C ALA A 364 38.70 -2.64 -5.85
N ASN A 365 39.23 -1.44 -6.05
CA ASN A 365 39.98 -1.11 -7.25
C ASN A 365 41.07 -2.16 -7.37
N GLN A 366 40.87 -3.17 -8.20
CA GLN A 366 42.00 -3.98 -8.66
C GLN A 366 42.85 -3.02 -9.50
N PRO A 367 44.13 -2.81 -9.14
CA PRO A 367 45.01 -2.08 -10.01
C PRO A 367 45.03 -2.84 -11.34
N VAL A 368 44.71 -2.15 -12.42
CA VAL A 368 44.95 -2.62 -13.77
C VAL A 368 46.45 -2.85 -13.88
N GLN A 369 46.87 -4.11 -13.95
CA GLN A 369 48.22 -4.50 -14.33
C GLN A 369 48.41 -4.33 -15.85
#